data_15acfbb42fdb4d81e3be686404a58d91
#
_entry.id   15acfbb42fdb4d81e3be686404a58d91
#
_cell.length_a   1.000
_cell.length_b   1.000
_cell.length_c   1.000
_cell.angle_alpha   90.00
_cell.angle_beta   90.00
_cell.angle_gamma   90.00
#
_symmetry.space_group_name_H-M   'P 1'
#
loop_
_entity.id
_entity.type
_entity.pdbx_description
1 polymer ?
#
loop_
_entity_poly.entity_id
_entity_poly.type
_entity_poly.pdbx_seq_one_letter_code
_entity_poly.pdbx_strand_id
1 'polypeptide(L)'
;MRKTLGVSLCMGLMAAAAQAQAPKPPAAPPAPDHPSITVQGQTITPRSILSRNMGTPEDQSTAFPPHKIIGNIYYVGTRTLSSFLIVTPQGNILIDSTYERNVPVIKKSVEQLGFKFSDIKILLGNHAHGDHQEGDAMVKRSTGAQVMVMAEDVPALKAMKPGGQEHPIDKILHDGESVTLGGTTLVAHLTAGHTPGSTTWTMKARDGGKTYDVVFGCSLRPPATLTPAIVEEFNRSFKVVRSLPCDVPLGDHPAEYKLQAKYAKLQKGGPNPFVDKAGCLDEADIQETMLHAIEAEQQKNK
;
A
#
# COMPACT_ATOMS: atom_id res chain seq x y z
N MET A 1 -22.05 -39.26 -78.55
CA MET A 1 -22.66 -39.86 -77.36
C MET A 1 -21.83 -39.47 -76.16
N ARG A 2 -22.19 -38.45 -75.43
CA ARG A 2 -21.53 -38.01 -74.18
C ARG A 2 -22.51 -38.19 -73.03
N LYS A 3 -22.13 -39.06 -72.07
CA LYS A 3 -22.91 -39.29 -70.83
C LYS A 3 -22.45 -38.26 -69.79
N THR A 4 -23.36 -37.44 -69.30
CA THR A 4 -23.22 -36.53 -68.22
C THR A 4 -23.55 -37.26 -66.90
N LEU A 5 -22.56 -37.36 -65.97
CA LEU A 5 -22.80 -37.83 -64.61
C LEU A 5 -23.21 -36.57 -63.73
N GLY A 6 -24.44 -36.67 -63.20
CA GLY A 6 -24.85 -35.71 -62.16
C GLY A 6 -24.33 -36.12 -60.79
N VAL A 7 -23.66 -35.23 -60.13
CA VAL A 7 -23.25 -35.37 -58.72
C VAL A 7 -24.30 -34.67 -57.85
N SER A 8 -25.04 -35.48 -57.08
CA SER A 8 -25.99 -34.97 -56.07
C SER A 8 -25.23 -34.65 -54.76
N LEU A 9 -25.25 -33.37 -54.36
CA LEU A 9 -24.63 -32.86 -53.14
C LEU A 9 -25.66 -32.89 -52.01
N CYS A 10 -25.61 -33.87 -51.12
CA CYS A 10 -26.40 -33.88 -49.89
C CYS A 10 -25.77 -32.93 -48.85
N MET A 11 -26.41 -31.77 -48.62
CA MET A 11 -26.12 -30.91 -47.48
C MET A 11 -26.76 -31.50 -46.22
N GLY A 12 -25.93 -32.09 -45.35
CA GLY A 12 -26.34 -32.46 -44.00
C GLY A 12 -26.36 -31.23 -43.09
N LEU A 13 -27.53 -30.79 -42.63
CA LEU A 13 -27.66 -29.83 -41.55
C LEU A 13 -27.24 -30.51 -40.24
N MET A 14 -26.07 -30.11 -39.68
CA MET A 14 -25.76 -30.40 -38.28
C MET A 14 -26.46 -29.38 -37.40
N ALA A 15 -27.50 -29.77 -36.68
CA ALA A 15 -28.10 -28.99 -35.61
C ALA A 15 -27.17 -29.05 -34.40
N ALA A 16 -26.53 -27.94 -34.09
CA ALA A 16 -25.79 -27.79 -32.84
C ALA A 16 -26.79 -27.67 -31.69
N ALA A 17 -26.90 -28.71 -30.86
CA ALA A 17 -27.65 -28.65 -29.61
C ALA A 17 -26.88 -27.77 -28.61
N ALA A 18 -27.42 -26.58 -28.34
CA ALA A 18 -26.94 -25.73 -27.24
C ALA A 18 -27.24 -26.43 -25.91
N GLN A 19 -26.21 -26.96 -25.25
CA GLN A 19 -26.35 -27.45 -23.89
C GLN A 19 -26.51 -26.23 -22.96
N ALA A 20 -27.71 -26.03 -22.43
CA ALA A 20 -27.95 -25.07 -21.37
C ALA A 20 -27.17 -25.51 -20.11
N GLN A 21 -26.21 -24.71 -19.72
CA GLN A 21 -25.50 -24.91 -18.46
C GLN A 21 -26.49 -24.77 -17.30
N ALA A 22 -26.52 -25.77 -16.42
CA ALA A 22 -27.31 -25.71 -15.19
C ALA A 22 -26.91 -24.46 -14.38
N PRO A 23 -27.87 -23.78 -13.73
CA PRO A 23 -27.60 -22.60 -12.93
C PRO A 23 -26.59 -22.94 -11.82
N LYS A 24 -25.54 -22.11 -11.70
CA LYS A 24 -24.52 -22.25 -10.67
C LYS A 24 -25.21 -22.19 -9.31
N PRO A 25 -24.94 -23.13 -8.37
CA PRO A 25 -25.54 -23.09 -7.05
C PRO A 25 -25.22 -21.76 -6.37
N PRO A 26 -26.12 -21.20 -5.54
CA PRO A 26 -25.90 -19.97 -4.82
C PRO A 26 -24.62 -20.10 -4.00
N ALA A 27 -23.80 -19.04 -3.99
CA ALA A 27 -22.56 -18.99 -3.21
C ALA A 27 -22.92 -19.22 -1.73
N ALA A 28 -22.14 -20.06 -1.04
CA ALA A 28 -22.29 -20.22 0.40
C ALA A 28 -22.18 -18.86 1.10
N PRO A 29 -22.96 -18.61 2.17
CA PRO A 29 -22.84 -17.36 2.92
C PRO A 29 -21.39 -17.19 3.38
N PRO A 30 -20.85 -15.96 3.32
CA PRO A 30 -19.48 -15.71 3.76
C PRO A 30 -19.33 -16.13 5.23
N ALA A 31 -18.20 -16.74 5.56
CA ALA A 31 -17.89 -17.10 6.95
C ALA A 31 -18.02 -15.87 7.85
N PRO A 32 -18.42 -16.06 9.13
CA PRO A 32 -18.49 -14.98 10.10
C PRO A 32 -17.16 -14.21 10.12
N ASP A 33 -17.25 -12.88 10.19
CA ASP A 33 -16.09 -12.00 10.23
C ASP A 33 -15.68 -11.78 11.69
N HIS A 34 -14.81 -12.61 12.20
CA HIS A 34 -14.36 -12.64 13.58
C HIS A 34 -12.84 -12.42 13.68
N PRO A 35 -12.36 -11.86 14.81
CA PRO A 35 -13.13 -11.30 15.92
C PRO A 35 -13.71 -9.92 15.59
N SER A 36 -14.72 -9.50 16.36
CA SER A 36 -15.27 -8.15 16.36
C SER A 36 -14.81 -7.42 17.62
N ILE A 37 -14.21 -6.24 17.45
CA ILE A 37 -13.72 -5.39 18.54
C ILE A 37 -14.42 -4.03 18.50
N THR A 38 -14.46 -3.32 19.62
CA THR A 38 -14.90 -1.92 19.68
C THR A 38 -13.74 -1.03 20.09
N VAL A 39 -13.32 -0.14 19.19
CA VAL A 39 -12.22 0.81 19.43
C VAL A 39 -12.75 2.22 19.09
N GLN A 40 -12.55 3.17 19.99
CA GLN A 40 -13.00 4.57 19.81
C GLN A 40 -14.50 4.68 19.43
N GLY A 41 -15.35 3.79 19.99
CA GLY A 41 -16.79 3.75 19.73
C GLY A 41 -17.21 3.16 18.37
N GLN A 42 -16.27 2.61 17.60
CA GLN A 42 -16.55 1.93 16.33
C GLN A 42 -16.36 0.43 16.46
N THR A 43 -17.28 -0.34 15.90
CA THR A 43 -17.13 -1.80 15.77
C THR A 43 -16.30 -2.10 14.54
N ILE A 44 -15.20 -2.83 14.74
CA ILE A 44 -14.18 -3.13 13.74
C ILE A 44 -13.96 -4.63 13.68
N THR A 45 -13.82 -5.17 12.47
CA THR A 45 -13.50 -6.57 12.18
C THR A 45 -12.32 -6.64 11.21
N PRO A 46 -11.63 -7.78 11.07
CA PRO A 46 -10.55 -7.95 10.08
C PRO A 46 -10.96 -7.58 8.66
N ARG A 47 -12.20 -7.95 8.26
CA ARG A 47 -12.77 -7.61 6.95
C ARG A 47 -13.06 -6.12 6.81
N SER A 48 -13.58 -5.48 7.86
CA SER A 48 -13.86 -4.03 7.83
C SER A 48 -12.57 -3.20 7.71
N ILE A 49 -11.49 -3.63 8.37
CA ILE A 49 -10.16 -3.02 8.24
C ILE A 49 -9.67 -3.17 6.78
N LEU A 50 -9.72 -4.39 6.24
CA LEU A 50 -9.29 -4.65 4.86
C LEU A 50 -10.11 -3.83 3.87
N SER A 51 -11.44 -3.80 4.02
CA SER A 51 -12.33 -3.04 3.13
C SER A 51 -12.07 -1.52 3.24
N ARG A 52 -11.80 -1.03 4.45
CA ARG A 52 -11.43 0.37 4.70
C ARG A 52 -10.14 0.74 3.98
N ASN A 53 -9.12 -0.11 4.05
CA ASN A 53 -7.80 0.15 3.48
C ASN A 53 -7.81 0.01 1.96
N MET A 54 -8.44 -1.03 1.44
CA MET A 54 -8.40 -1.34 0.00
C MET A 54 -9.49 -0.62 -0.81
N GLY A 55 -10.65 -0.32 -0.22
CA GLY A 55 -11.78 0.23 -0.97
C GLY A 55 -12.23 -0.68 -2.11
N THR A 56 -12.74 -0.09 -3.18
CA THR A 56 -13.09 -0.79 -4.42
C THR A 56 -11.86 -0.90 -5.35
N PRO A 57 -11.88 -1.82 -6.36
CA PRO A 57 -10.84 -1.85 -7.40
C PRO A 57 -10.67 -0.51 -8.13
N GLU A 58 -11.74 0.27 -8.28
CA GLU A 58 -11.68 1.62 -8.85
C GLU A 58 -10.93 2.58 -7.93
N ASP A 59 -11.20 2.55 -6.62
CA ASP A 59 -10.51 3.41 -5.64
C ASP A 59 -9.01 3.15 -5.60
N GLN A 60 -8.60 1.89 -5.79
CA GLN A 60 -7.18 1.50 -5.84
C GLN A 60 -6.45 2.06 -7.06
N SER A 61 -7.16 2.49 -8.10
CA SER A 61 -6.56 2.97 -9.36
C SER A 61 -6.92 4.42 -9.70
N THR A 62 -7.88 5.01 -9.01
CA THR A 62 -8.26 6.42 -9.23
C THR A 62 -7.34 7.34 -8.45
N ALA A 63 -6.70 8.30 -9.14
CA ALA A 63 -5.89 9.31 -8.48
C ALA A 63 -6.67 10.05 -7.37
N PHE A 64 -6.05 10.23 -6.23
CA PHE A 64 -6.49 11.25 -5.28
C PHE A 64 -5.87 12.60 -5.70
N PRO A 65 -6.51 13.76 -5.47
CA PRO A 65 -5.94 15.05 -5.85
C PRO A 65 -4.52 15.21 -5.28
N PRO A 66 -3.48 15.38 -6.13
CA PRO A 66 -2.13 15.53 -5.65
C PRO A 66 -1.97 16.87 -4.94
N HIS A 67 -1.33 16.88 -3.78
CA HIS A 67 -1.21 18.07 -2.94
C HIS A 67 0.01 18.01 -2.03
N LYS A 68 0.45 19.19 -1.59
CA LYS A 68 1.46 19.30 -0.54
C LYS A 68 0.86 18.87 0.81
N ILE A 69 1.57 18.00 1.51
CA ILE A 69 1.23 17.59 2.88
C ILE A 69 1.88 18.55 3.88
N ILE A 70 3.20 18.58 3.91
CA ILE A 70 3.98 19.47 4.79
C ILE A 70 5.42 19.59 4.26
N GLY A 71 6.04 20.75 4.44
CA GLY A 71 7.43 20.95 4.02
C GLY A 71 7.67 20.60 2.56
N ASN A 72 8.47 19.57 2.30
CA ASN A 72 8.81 19.06 0.99
C ASN A 72 8.13 17.73 0.65
N ILE A 73 7.10 17.34 1.40
CA ILE A 73 6.36 16.09 1.26
C ILE A 73 5.04 16.34 0.52
N TYR A 74 4.78 15.55 -0.52
CA TYR A 74 3.58 15.64 -1.36
C TYR A 74 2.90 14.27 -1.46
N TYR A 75 1.57 14.25 -1.50
CA TYR A 75 0.77 13.08 -1.83
C TYR A 75 0.63 12.95 -3.35
N VAL A 76 0.90 11.76 -3.90
CA VAL A 76 0.80 11.49 -5.34
C VAL A 76 0.10 10.17 -5.67
N GLY A 77 -0.48 9.51 -4.65
CA GLY A 77 -1.11 8.20 -4.74
C GLY A 77 -2.56 8.20 -5.25
N THR A 78 -3.24 7.10 -5.00
CA THR A 78 -4.64 6.88 -5.36
C THR A 78 -5.58 7.16 -4.18
N ARG A 79 -6.88 6.87 -4.32
CA ARG A 79 -7.86 7.07 -3.23
C ARG A 79 -7.61 6.18 -2.03
N THR A 80 -6.99 4.99 -2.22
CA THR A 80 -6.80 3.99 -1.16
C THR A 80 -5.38 3.44 -1.04
N LEU A 81 -4.48 3.78 -1.96
CA LEU A 81 -3.07 3.38 -1.91
C LEU A 81 -2.20 4.63 -1.88
N SER A 82 -1.44 4.78 -0.79
CA SER A 82 -0.57 5.93 -0.62
C SER A 82 0.66 5.83 -1.51
N SER A 83 1.08 6.98 -2.02
CA SER A 83 2.39 7.19 -2.60
C SER A 83 2.83 8.61 -2.26
N PHE A 84 4.06 8.76 -1.78
CA PHE A 84 4.57 10.05 -1.31
C PHE A 84 5.79 10.47 -2.11
N LEU A 85 5.77 11.70 -2.61
CA LEU A 85 6.92 12.33 -3.24
C LEU A 85 7.60 13.26 -2.23
N ILE A 86 8.89 13.04 -1.99
CA ILE A 86 9.73 13.90 -1.16
C ILE A 86 10.69 14.65 -2.10
N VAL A 87 10.49 15.96 -2.19
CA VAL A 87 11.22 16.80 -3.13
C VAL A 87 12.51 17.31 -2.48
N THR A 88 13.65 17.16 -3.18
CA THR A 88 14.96 17.66 -2.73
C THR A 88 15.72 18.36 -3.85
N PRO A 89 16.72 19.22 -3.54
CA PRO A 89 17.51 19.88 -4.56
C PRO A 89 18.33 18.96 -5.47
N GLN A 90 18.56 17.69 -5.05
CA GLN A 90 19.37 16.72 -5.80
C GLN A 90 18.52 15.64 -6.49
N GLY A 91 17.21 15.83 -6.56
CA GLY A 91 16.23 14.89 -7.08
C GLY A 91 15.21 14.48 -6.01
N ASN A 92 14.33 13.56 -6.34
CA ASN A 92 13.20 13.22 -5.51
C ASN A 92 13.31 11.78 -4.96
N ILE A 93 12.69 11.54 -3.81
CA ILE A 93 12.46 10.21 -3.25
C ILE A 93 10.98 9.92 -3.43
N LEU A 94 10.64 8.72 -3.91
CA LEU A 94 9.28 8.21 -3.94
C LEU A 94 9.16 7.09 -2.89
N ILE A 95 8.12 7.13 -2.07
CA ILE A 95 7.73 6.02 -1.19
C ILE A 95 6.50 5.38 -1.78
N ASP A 96 6.54 4.07 -2.01
CA ASP A 96 5.55 3.20 -2.63
C ASP A 96 5.18 3.56 -4.08
N SER A 97 5.48 2.65 -4.98
CA SER A 97 5.07 2.72 -6.39
C SER A 97 3.64 2.22 -6.62
N THR A 98 3.06 1.56 -5.63
CA THR A 98 1.78 0.86 -5.66
C THR A 98 1.73 -0.23 -6.75
N TYR A 99 0.54 -0.58 -7.28
CA TYR A 99 0.43 -1.51 -8.40
C TYR A 99 1.08 -0.95 -9.67
N GLU A 100 1.63 -1.82 -10.53
CA GLU A 100 2.25 -1.40 -11.80
C GLU A 100 1.30 -0.55 -12.65
N ARG A 101 0.01 -0.89 -12.69
CA ARG A 101 -1.04 -0.14 -13.41
C ARG A 101 -1.22 1.30 -12.92
N ASN A 102 -0.75 1.63 -11.72
CA ASN A 102 -0.89 2.96 -11.11
C ASN A 102 0.33 3.86 -11.38
N VAL A 103 1.44 3.34 -11.87
CA VAL A 103 2.64 4.16 -12.15
C VAL A 103 2.33 5.33 -13.11
N PRO A 104 1.51 5.17 -14.17
CA PRO A 104 1.07 6.31 -14.99
C PRO A 104 0.24 7.33 -14.22
N VAL A 105 -0.55 6.90 -13.23
CA VAL A 105 -1.35 7.77 -12.37
C VAL A 105 -0.44 8.59 -11.45
N ILE A 106 0.53 7.94 -10.79
CA ILE A 106 1.54 8.59 -9.93
C ILE A 106 2.35 9.59 -10.76
N LYS A 107 2.81 9.20 -11.96
CA LYS A 107 3.54 10.09 -12.86
C LYS A 107 2.73 11.36 -13.17
N LYS A 108 1.47 11.22 -13.55
CA LYS A 108 0.58 12.35 -13.82
C LYS A 108 0.41 13.23 -12.59
N SER A 109 0.26 12.66 -11.39
CA SER A 109 0.15 13.40 -10.12
C SER A 109 1.41 14.21 -9.82
N VAL A 110 2.60 13.63 -10.02
CA VAL A 110 3.89 14.31 -9.89
C VAL A 110 4.00 15.49 -10.85
N GLU A 111 3.63 15.29 -12.12
CA GLU A 111 3.68 16.30 -13.17
C GLU A 111 2.66 17.43 -12.93
N GLN A 112 1.48 17.14 -12.41
CA GLN A 112 0.47 18.13 -12.01
C GLN A 112 0.95 19.07 -10.88
N LEU A 113 1.84 18.58 -10.01
CA LEU A 113 2.49 19.40 -8.98
C LEU A 113 3.64 20.24 -9.51
N GLY A 114 3.97 20.15 -10.81
CA GLY A 114 5.05 20.87 -11.46
C GLY A 114 6.43 20.20 -11.35
N PHE A 115 6.50 18.97 -10.85
CA PHE A 115 7.74 18.21 -10.77
C PHE A 115 7.92 17.28 -11.97
N LYS A 116 9.16 16.86 -12.24
CA LYS A 116 9.44 15.86 -13.28
C LYS A 116 9.51 14.48 -12.67
N PHE A 117 8.79 13.53 -13.25
CA PHE A 117 8.84 12.14 -12.82
C PHE A 117 10.26 11.54 -12.96
N SER A 118 11.01 11.94 -13.98
CA SER A 118 12.41 11.56 -14.21
C SER A 118 13.40 12.02 -13.12
N ASP A 119 12.98 12.95 -12.25
CA ASP A 119 13.82 13.45 -11.17
C ASP A 119 13.73 12.54 -9.91
N ILE A 120 12.92 11.49 -9.93
CA ILE A 120 12.93 10.46 -8.89
C ILE A 120 14.27 9.70 -8.99
N LYS A 121 15.07 9.75 -7.92
CA LYS A 121 16.40 9.15 -7.82
C LYS A 121 16.44 7.95 -6.89
N ILE A 122 15.51 7.91 -5.93
CA ILE A 122 15.38 6.83 -4.94
C ILE A 122 13.91 6.42 -4.89
N LEU A 123 13.70 5.11 -4.88
CA LEU A 123 12.40 4.48 -4.65
C LEU A 123 12.50 3.60 -3.41
N LEU A 124 11.64 3.86 -2.45
CA LEU A 124 11.52 3.13 -1.18
C LEU A 124 10.17 2.42 -1.15
N GLY A 125 10.11 1.26 -0.53
CA GLY A 125 8.85 0.56 -0.27
C GLY A 125 8.57 0.43 1.21
N ASN A 126 7.28 0.31 1.57
CA ASN A 126 6.88 0.02 2.93
C ASN A 126 6.90 -1.49 3.20
N HIS A 127 6.41 -2.33 2.27
CA HIS A 127 6.45 -3.77 2.42
C HIS A 127 6.19 -4.52 1.09
N ALA A 128 6.55 -5.81 1.05
CA ALA A 128 6.55 -6.64 -0.15
C ALA A 128 5.16 -7.16 -0.55
N HIS A 129 4.16 -6.28 -0.66
CA HIS A 129 2.87 -6.58 -1.30
C HIS A 129 2.72 -5.82 -2.62
N GLY A 130 1.89 -6.34 -3.53
CA GLY A 130 1.72 -5.77 -4.86
C GLY A 130 1.12 -4.37 -4.86
N ASP A 131 0.26 -4.06 -3.92
CA ASP A 131 -0.35 -2.75 -3.75
C ASP A 131 0.62 -1.66 -3.26
N HIS A 132 1.87 -2.04 -2.94
CA HIS A 132 2.94 -1.12 -2.54
C HIS A 132 4.14 -1.12 -3.49
N GLN A 133 4.60 -2.29 -3.96
CA GLN A 133 5.87 -2.39 -4.69
C GLN A 133 5.79 -3.05 -6.07
N GLU A 134 4.60 -3.41 -6.59
CA GLU A 134 4.47 -4.02 -7.92
C GLU A 134 4.95 -3.05 -9.04
N GLY A 135 4.81 -1.75 -8.83
CA GLY A 135 5.21 -0.72 -9.79
C GLY A 135 6.72 -0.43 -9.88
N ASP A 136 7.53 -0.98 -8.97
CA ASP A 136 8.95 -0.61 -8.81
C ASP A 136 9.76 -0.78 -10.10
N ALA A 137 9.55 -1.86 -10.84
CA ALA A 137 10.25 -2.10 -12.10
C ALA A 137 9.90 -1.05 -13.16
N MET A 138 8.64 -0.60 -13.23
CA MET A 138 8.19 0.44 -14.16
C MET A 138 8.73 1.82 -13.78
N VAL A 139 8.70 2.16 -12.48
CA VAL A 139 9.31 3.41 -11.98
C VAL A 139 10.79 3.44 -12.31
N LYS A 140 11.54 2.36 -11.98
CA LYS A 140 12.98 2.28 -12.27
C LYS A 140 13.28 2.43 -13.76
N ARG A 141 12.56 1.74 -14.64
CA ARG A 141 12.72 1.87 -16.10
C ARG A 141 12.49 3.31 -16.59
N SER A 142 11.56 4.02 -15.97
CA SER A 142 11.17 5.37 -16.39
C SER A 142 12.06 6.47 -15.85
N THR A 143 12.77 6.24 -14.74
CA THR A 143 13.47 7.27 -13.97
C THR A 143 14.95 6.99 -13.75
N GLY A 144 15.35 5.71 -13.79
CA GLY A 144 16.67 5.26 -13.34
C GLY A 144 16.83 5.26 -11.82
N ALA A 145 15.75 5.36 -11.04
CA ALA A 145 15.81 5.39 -9.59
C ALA A 145 16.46 4.13 -9.01
N GLN A 146 17.19 4.31 -7.90
CA GLN A 146 17.67 3.21 -7.08
C GLN A 146 16.53 2.68 -6.22
N VAL A 147 16.22 1.40 -6.36
CA VAL A 147 15.22 0.70 -5.54
C VAL A 147 15.90 0.15 -4.30
N MET A 148 15.46 0.60 -3.13
CA MET A 148 16.03 0.23 -1.84
C MET A 148 14.96 -0.46 -0.99
N VAL A 149 15.26 -1.66 -0.49
CA VAL A 149 14.28 -2.54 0.18
C VAL A 149 14.84 -3.09 1.48
N MET A 150 13.96 -3.40 2.43
CA MET A 150 14.33 -4.06 3.68
C MET A 150 14.77 -5.50 3.43
N ALA A 151 15.81 -5.94 4.13
CA ALA A 151 16.46 -7.23 3.95
C ALA A 151 15.48 -8.40 4.07
N GLU A 152 14.59 -8.34 5.05
CA GLU A 152 13.65 -9.41 5.37
C GLU A 152 12.56 -9.60 4.30
N ASP A 153 12.28 -8.58 3.48
CA ASP A 153 11.31 -8.67 2.38
C ASP A 153 11.94 -9.07 1.03
N VAL A 154 13.27 -9.17 0.94
CA VAL A 154 13.96 -9.58 -0.30
C VAL A 154 13.45 -10.89 -0.88
N PRO A 155 13.19 -11.97 -0.09
CA PRO A 155 12.67 -13.21 -0.66
C PRO A 155 11.29 -13.04 -1.33
N ALA A 156 10.38 -12.29 -0.70
CA ALA A 156 9.04 -12.02 -1.24
C ALA A 156 9.11 -11.14 -2.49
N LEU A 157 9.94 -10.10 -2.49
CA LEU A 157 10.15 -9.23 -3.64
C LEU A 157 10.75 -9.99 -4.83
N LYS A 158 11.72 -10.88 -4.61
CA LYS A 158 12.26 -11.74 -5.68
C LYS A 158 11.22 -12.71 -6.25
N ALA A 159 10.23 -13.12 -5.45
CA ALA A 159 9.11 -13.93 -5.92
C ALA A 159 8.08 -13.10 -6.70
N MET A 160 7.96 -11.80 -6.42
CA MET A 160 7.11 -10.87 -7.15
C MET A 160 7.68 -10.61 -8.54
N LYS A 161 6.87 -10.81 -9.59
CA LYS A 161 7.29 -10.66 -10.99
C LYS A 161 6.49 -9.54 -11.66
N PRO A 162 6.75 -8.26 -11.35
CA PRO A 162 6.02 -7.13 -11.90
C PRO A 162 6.15 -7.09 -13.43
N GLY A 163 5.02 -7.11 -14.14
CA GLY A 163 5.03 -7.20 -15.60
C GLY A 163 5.77 -8.42 -16.17
N GLY A 164 5.88 -9.52 -15.38
CA GLY A 164 6.62 -10.74 -15.74
C GLY A 164 8.14 -10.61 -15.60
N GLN A 165 8.66 -9.50 -15.07
CA GLN A 165 10.07 -9.22 -14.89
C GLN A 165 10.52 -9.44 -13.44
N GLU A 166 11.82 -9.54 -13.22
CA GLU A 166 12.35 -9.56 -11.86
C GLU A 166 12.15 -8.21 -11.17
N HIS A 167 11.80 -8.27 -9.87
CA HIS A 167 11.70 -7.09 -9.04
C HIS A 167 13.10 -6.47 -8.87
N PRO A 168 13.30 -5.18 -9.18
CA PRO A 168 14.60 -4.54 -9.04
C PRO A 168 14.96 -4.35 -7.56
N ILE A 169 16.20 -4.67 -7.19
CA ILE A 169 16.76 -4.44 -5.86
C ILE A 169 18.16 -3.91 -6.04
N ASP A 170 18.35 -2.60 -5.82
CA ASP A 170 19.67 -1.97 -5.97
C ASP A 170 20.42 -1.85 -4.65
N LYS A 171 19.68 -1.68 -3.55
CA LYS A 171 20.25 -1.63 -2.20
C LYS A 171 19.34 -2.39 -1.22
N ILE A 172 19.96 -3.21 -0.40
CA ILE A 172 19.32 -3.85 0.75
C ILE A 172 19.58 -2.98 1.97
N LEU A 173 18.51 -2.71 2.72
CA LEU A 173 18.54 -1.92 3.95
C LEU A 173 18.28 -2.81 5.16
N HIS A 174 18.78 -2.37 6.32
CA HIS A 174 18.55 -2.99 7.61
C HIS A 174 17.90 -2.00 8.59
N ASP A 175 17.36 -2.52 9.69
CA ASP A 175 16.74 -1.70 10.73
C ASP A 175 17.68 -0.58 11.21
N GLY A 176 17.16 0.63 11.34
CA GLY A 176 17.90 1.83 11.72
C GLY A 176 18.75 2.45 10.61
N GLU A 177 18.87 1.85 9.42
CA GLU A 177 19.62 2.48 8.33
C GLU A 177 18.95 3.74 7.79
N SER A 178 19.80 4.68 7.39
CA SER A 178 19.38 5.97 6.84
C SER A 178 19.56 6.05 5.34
N VAL A 179 18.59 6.69 4.66
CA VAL A 179 18.64 7.06 3.25
C VAL A 179 18.64 8.58 3.15
N THR A 180 19.68 9.14 2.51
CA THR A 180 19.84 10.60 2.41
C THR A 180 19.93 11.02 0.95
N LEU A 181 19.17 12.07 0.59
CA LEU A 181 19.24 12.74 -0.72
C LEU A 181 18.98 14.23 -0.53
N GLY A 182 19.87 15.06 -1.08
CA GLY A 182 19.68 16.52 -1.11
C GLY A 182 19.42 17.19 0.23
N GLY A 183 20.03 16.68 1.31
CA GLY A 183 19.87 17.20 2.67
C GLY A 183 18.62 16.69 3.40
N THR A 184 17.85 15.80 2.79
CA THR A 184 16.72 15.10 3.42
C THR A 184 17.17 13.69 3.79
N THR A 185 16.91 13.27 5.04
CA THR A 185 17.25 11.94 5.55
C THR A 185 15.99 11.25 6.03
N LEU A 186 15.77 10.03 5.55
CA LEU A 186 14.78 9.08 6.07
C LEU A 186 15.50 7.98 6.85
N VAL A 187 14.88 7.50 7.93
CA VAL A 187 15.34 6.35 8.71
C VAL A 187 14.36 5.21 8.54
N ALA A 188 14.88 4.04 8.22
CA ALA A 188 14.11 2.81 8.13
C ALA A 188 13.96 2.18 9.51
N HIS A 189 12.74 1.87 9.92
CA HIS A 189 12.46 1.13 11.15
C HIS A 189 11.76 -0.18 10.78
N LEU A 190 12.34 -1.31 11.14
CA LEU A 190 11.73 -2.61 10.94
C LEU A 190 10.51 -2.76 11.85
N THR A 191 9.33 -2.82 11.24
CA THR A 191 8.04 -3.03 11.92
C THR A 191 7.37 -4.30 11.38
N ALA A 192 8.09 -5.43 11.50
CA ALA A 192 7.71 -6.74 11.01
C ALA A 192 6.37 -7.24 11.58
N GLY A 193 5.73 -8.17 10.86
CA GLY A 193 4.48 -8.82 11.24
C GLY A 193 3.47 -8.89 10.11
N HIS A 194 3.20 -7.79 9.41
CA HIS A 194 2.36 -7.78 8.21
C HIS A 194 3.10 -8.43 7.03
N THR A 195 4.37 -8.09 6.84
CA THR A 195 5.40 -8.87 6.15
C THR A 195 6.63 -8.94 7.04
N PRO A 196 7.58 -9.85 6.79
CA PRO A 196 8.84 -9.91 7.54
C PRO A 196 9.65 -8.62 7.48
N GLY A 197 9.61 -7.89 6.36
CA GLY A 197 10.36 -6.66 6.14
C GLY A 197 9.50 -5.39 6.15
N SER A 198 8.30 -5.42 6.74
CA SER A 198 7.48 -4.21 6.90
C SER A 198 8.31 -3.08 7.52
N THR A 199 8.35 -1.93 6.83
CA THR A 199 9.23 -0.80 7.14
C THR A 199 8.42 0.46 7.39
N THR A 200 8.49 0.98 8.59
CA THR A 200 8.02 2.34 8.93
C THR A 200 9.16 3.33 8.68
N TRP A 201 8.89 4.39 7.92
CA TRP A 201 9.88 5.44 7.64
C TRP A 201 9.66 6.65 8.53
N THR A 202 10.76 7.27 9.01
CA THR A 202 10.70 8.55 9.70
C THR A 202 11.58 9.59 9.05
N MET A 203 11.17 10.85 9.10
CA MET A 203 11.99 12.00 8.70
C MET A 203 11.58 13.26 9.45
N LYS A 204 12.43 14.27 9.38
CA LYS A 204 12.09 15.63 9.82
C LYS A 204 11.71 16.51 8.63
N ALA A 205 10.53 17.13 8.69
CA ALA A 205 10.08 18.11 7.70
C ALA A 205 10.12 19.52 8.28
N ARG A 206 10.60 20.50 7.50
CA ARG A 206 10.55 21.93 7.85
C ARG A 206 9.42 22.62 7.12
N ASP A 207 8.54 23.29 7.87
CA ASP A 207 7.46 24.09 7.30
C ASP A 207 7.15 25.28 8.19
N GLY A 208 7.00 26.49 7.60
CA GLY A 208 6.70 27.72 8.33
C GLY A 208 7.70 28.04 9.47
N GLY A 209 8.98 27.72 9.30
CA GLY A 209 10.02 27.95 10.33
C GLY A 209 10.05 26.93 11.46
N LYS A 210 9.15 25.94 11.46
CA LYS A 210 9.10 24.83 12.44
C LYS A 210 9.62 23.54 11.83
N THR A 211 10.06 22.63 12.69
CA THR A 211 10.46 21.27 12.33
C THR A 211 9.45 20.30 12.93
N TYR A 212 9.00 19.35 12.12
CA TYR A 212 8.02 18.33 12.49
C TYR A 212 8.61 16.94 12.31
N ASP A 213 8.33 16.05 13.25
CA ASP A 213 8.62 14.64 13.13
C ASP A 213 7.52 13.95 12.32
N VAL A 214 7.88 13.39 11.16
CA VAL A 214 6.96 12.72 10.24
C VAL A 214 7.18 11.23 10.29
N VAL A 215 6.10 10.47 10.42
CA VAL A 215 6.09 9.01 10.39
C VAL A 215 5.28 8.55 9.19
N PHE A 216 5.89 7.78 8.29
CA PHE A 216 5.19 7.02 7.24
C PHE A 216 5.03 5.60 7.76
N GLY A 217 3.91 5.33 8.42
CA GLY A 217 3.60 4.04 9.00
C GLY A 217 3.44 2.97 7.92
N CYS A 218 3.98 1.79 8.20
CA CYS A 218 3.66 0.58 7.46
C CYS A 218 2.44 -0.10 8.08
N SER A 219 1.70 -0.82 7.28
CA SER A 219 0.52 -1.58 7.71
C SER A 219 0.86 -2.51 8.90
N LEU A 220 0.12 -2.36 9.97
CA LEU A 220 0.22 -3.20 11.17
C LEU A 220 -0.92 -4.22 11.25
N ARG A 221 -1.62 -4.47 10.13
CA ARG A 221 -2.78 -5.36 10.07
C ARG A 221 -2.36 -6.83 10.27
N PRO A 222 -2.85 -7.51 11.33
CA PRO A 222 -2.54 -8.90 11.57
C PRO A 222 -3.13 -9.82 10.50
N PRO A 223 -2.50 -10.96 10.19
CA PRO A 223 -3.11 -12.00 9.38
C PRO A 223 -4.23 -12.71 10.17
N ALA A 224 -5.12 -13.41 9.43
CA ALA A 224 -6.23 -14.14 10.05
C ALA A 224 -5.78 -15.31 10.95
N THR A 225 -4.55 -15.82 10.73
CA THR A 225 -3.97 -16.91 11.55
C THR A 225 -2.64 -16.44 12.13
N LEU A 226 -2.56 -16.51 13.45
CA LEU A 226 -1.37 -16.10 14.19
C LEU A 226 -0.55 -17.32 14.64
N THR A 227 0.76 -17.20 14.48
CA THR A 227 1.74 -18.07 15.16
C THR A 227 2.38 -17.32 16.32
N PRO A 228 2.98 -17.99 17.32
CA PRO A 228 3.70 -17.28 18.39
C PRO A 228 4.79 -16.33 17.86
N ALA A 229 5.49 -16.69 16.79
CA ALA A 229 6.49 -15.85 16.15
C ALA A 229 5.90 -14.56 15.57
N ILE A 230 4.76 -14.67 14.86
CA ILE A 230 4.05 -13.51 14.30
C ILE A 230 3.57 -12.57 15.43
N VAL A 231 3.00 -13.12 16.52
CA VAL A 231 2.58 -12.31 17.67
C VAL A 231 3.76 -11.57 18.28
N GLU A 232 4.91 -12.21 18.40
CA GLU A 232 6.13 -11.58 18.93
C GLU A 232 6.65 -10.47 18.01
N GLU A 233 6.63 -10.67 16.68
CA GLU A 233 6.98 -9.64 15.71
C GLU A 233 6.09 -8.41 15.84
N PHE A 234 4.76 -8.58 15.85
CA PHE A 234 3.83 -7.48 16.05
C PHE A 234 4.04 -6.74 17.37
N ASN A 235 4.25 -7.49 18.47
CA ASN A 235 4.52 -6.88 19.79
C ASN A 235 5.81 -6.05 19.81
N ARG A 236 6.85 -6.46 19.07
CA ARG A 236 8.04 -5.62 18.86
C ARG A 236 7.71 -4.38 18.04
N SER A 237 6.97 -4.55 16.95
CA SER A 237 6.60 -3.47 16.03
C SER A 237 5.73 -2.40 16.69
N PHE A 238 4.77 -2.77 17.52
CA PHE A 238 3.99 -1.81 18.31
C PHE A 238 4.86 -1.02 19.28
N LYS A 239 5.86 -1.65 19.92
CA LYS A 239 6.83 -0.94 20.78
C LYS A 239 7.67 0.05 19.98
N VAL A 240 8.14 -0.35 18.80
CA VAL A 240 8.89 0.54 17.90
C VAL A 240 8.03 1.74 17.52
N VAL A 241 6.83 1.53 16.95
CA VAL A 241 5.94 2.62 16.52
C VAL A 241 5.61 3.58 17.65
N ARG A 242 5.34 3.07 18.88
CA ARG A 242 5.05 3.90 20.05
C ARG A 242 6.24 4.70 20.54
N SER A 243 7.46 4.31 20.20
CA SER A 243 8.70 5.02 20.60
C SER A 243 9.08 6.13 19.63
N LEU A 244 8.52 6.16 18.43
CA LEU A 244 8.86 7.13 17.39
C LEU A 244 8.32 8.53 17.72
N PRO A 245 9.14 9.59 17.68
CA PRO A 245 8.64 10.95 17.67
C PRO A 245 7.69 11.16 16.48
N CYS A 246 6.50 11.71 16.74
CA CYS A 246 5.49 11.90 15.72
C CYS A 246 4.69 13.17 15.95
N ASP A 247 4.68 14.04 14.94
CA ASP A 247 3.80 15.20 14.83
C ASP A 247 2.85 15.04 13.64
N VAL A 248 3.28 14.30 12.61
CA VAL A 248 2.57 14.12 11.33
C VAL A 248 2.51 12.63 11.00
N PRO A 249 1.42 11.94 11.38
CA PRO A 249 1.19 10.55 11.00
C PRO A 249 0.73 10.46 9.54
N LEU A 250 1.45 9.65 8.76
CA LEU A 250 1.10 9.19 7.42
C LEU A 250 1.12 7.66 7.43
N GLY A 251 0.54 7.02 6.41
CA GLY A 251 0.46 5.56 6.33
C GLY A 251 0.43 5.08 4.88
N ASP A 252 0.69 3.82 4.68
CA ASP A 252 0.69 3.18 3.37
C ASP A 252 -0.73 3.05 2.77
N HIS A 253 -1.78 3.12 3.61
CA HIS A 253 -3.16 3.30 3.18
C HIS A 253 -3.76 4.62 3.67
N PRO A 254 -4.37 5.43 2.78
CA PRO A 254 -4.99 6.72 3.10
C PRO A 254 -5.96 6.72 4.28
N ALA A 255 -6.68 5.61 4.48
CA ALA A 255 -7.66 5.48 5.55
C ALA A 255 -7.02 5.46 6.95
N GLU A 256 -5.79 4.97 7.07
CA GLU A 256 -5.06 4.81 8.33
C GLU A 256 -4.77 6.17 9.01
N TYR A 257 -4.54 7.20 8.21
CA TYR A 257 -4.29 8.56 8.71
C TYR A 257 -5.36 9.57 8.30
N LYS A 258 -6.54 9.07 7.87
CA LYS A 258 -7.73 9.90 7.59
C LYS A 258 -7.51 10.93 6.46
N LEU A 259 -6.76 10.55 5.39
CA LEU A 259 -6.37 11.44 4.27
C LEU A 259 -7.53 12.28 3.76
N GLN A 260 -8.68 11.66 3.43
CA GLN A 260 -9.81 12.36 2.82
C GLN A 260 -10.35 13.48 3.74
N ALA A 261 -10.49 13.19 5.04
CA ALA A 261 -10.96 14.17 6.01
C ALA A 261 -9.95 15.31 6.23
N LYS A 262 -8.64 14.96 6.30
CA LYS A 262 -7.57 15.95 6.42
C LYS A 262 -7.47 16.81 5.16
N TYR A 263 -7.55 16.22 3.97
CA TYR A 263 -7.56 16.99 2.72
C TYR A 263 -8.76 17.94 2.62
N ALA A 264 -9.95 17.49 2.98
CA ALA A 264 -11.14 18.36 3.01
C ALA A 264 -10.99 19.56 3.97
N LYS A 265 -10.28 19.37 5.09
CA LYS A 265 -9.92 20.47 6.01
C LYS A 265 -8.84 21.38 5.41
N LEU A 266 -7.83 20.81 4.76
CA LEU A 266 -6.76 21.57 4.10
C LEU A 266 -7.33 22.55 3.06
N GLN A 267 -8.31 22.10 2.25
CA GLN A 267 -8.98 22.93 1.24
C GLN A 267 -9.76 24.10 1.82
N LYS A 268 -10.15 24.03 3.09
CA LYS A 268 -10.85 25.14 3.79
C LYS A 268 -9.90 26.20 4.33
N GLY A 269 -8.59 25.94 4.28
CA GLY A 269 -7.57 26.80 4.88
C GLY A 269 -7.49 26.65 6.40
N GLY A 270 -6.55 27.39 7.00
CA GLY A 270 -6.29 27.37 8.44
C GLY A 270 -5.06 26.52 8.80
N PRO A 271 -4.94 26.05 10.05
CA PRO A 271 -3.83 25.21 10.48
C PRO A 271 -3.74 23.93 9.66
N ASN A 272 -2.52 23.48 9.36
CA ASN A 272 -2.31 22.26 8.57
C ASN A 272 -2.91 21.03 9.29
N PRO A 273 -3.93 20.36 8.72
CA PRO A 273 -4.62 19.25 9.37
C PRO A 273 -3.80 17.95 9.41
N PHE A 274 -2.67 17.88 8.69
CA PHE A 274 -1.75 16.76 8.75
C PHE A 274 -0.85 16.81 9.98
N VAL A 275 -0.69 17.96 10.62
CA VAL A 275 -0.10 18.07 11.96
C VAL A 275 -1.15 17.58 12.96
N ASP A 276 -1.04 16.30 13.31
CA ASP A 276 -2.05 15.55 14.05
C ASP A 276 -1.38 14.62 15.08
N LYS A 277 -0.76 15.20 16.07
CA LYS A 277 -0.03 14.46 17.10
C LYS A 277 -0.93 13.47 17.87
N ALA A 278 -2.21 13.77 18.00
CA ALA A 278 -3.17 12.88 18.65
C ALA A 278 -3.45 11.61 17.81
N GLY A 279 -3.39 11.74 16.48
CA GLY A 279 -3.61 10.62 15.56
C GLY A 279 -2.41 9.69 15.36
N CYS A 280 -1.25 9.98 15.97
CA CYS A 280 -0.01 9.22 15.72
C CYS A 280 -0.09 7.74 16.14
N LEU A 281 -0.95 7.40 17.10
CA LEU A 281 -1.09 6.03 17.61
C LEU A 281 -2.44 5.39 17.26
N ASP A 282 -3.34 6.10 16.59
CA ASP A 282 -4.69 5.60 16.29
C ASP A 282 -4.66 4.23 15.60
N GLU A 283 -3.83 4.08 14.56
CA GLU A 283 -3.75 2.81 13.81
C GLU A 283 -3.07 1.71 14.64
N ALA A 284 -2.02 2.03 15.37
CA ALA A 284 -1.35 1.06 16.25
C ALA A 284 -2.31 0.52 17.32
N ASP A 285 -3.12 1.39 17.93
CA ASP A 285 -4.10 0.99 18.94
C ASP A 285 -5.18 0.06 18.37
N ILE A 286 -5.67 0.35 17.16
CA ILE A 286 -6.64 -0.48 16.45
C ILE A 286 -6.05 -1.86 16.16
N GLN A 287 -4.85 -1.90 15.59
CA GLN A 287 -4.26 -3.15 15.12
C GLN A 287 -3.74 -4.02 16.27
N GLU A 288 -3.22 -3.42 17.35
CA GLU A 288 -2.83 -4.16 18.56
C GLU A 288 -4.04 -4.78 19.25
N THR A 289 -5.16 -4.04 19.36
CA THR A 289 -6.42 -4.57 19.90
C THR A 289 -6.93 -5.73 19.04
N MET A 290 -6.86 -5.62 17.71
CA MET A 290 -7.24 -6.67 16.76
C MET A 290 -6.34 -7.90 16.89
N LEU A 291 -5.02 -7.73 16.99
CA LEU A 291 -4.06 -8.83 17.20
C LEU A 291 -4.45 -9.67 18.42
N HIS A 292 -4.66 -9.01 19.56
CA HIS A 292 -5.02 -9.71 20.81
C HIS A 292 -6.39 -10.37 20.74
N ALA A 293 -7.33 -9.77 20.02
CA ALA A 293 -8.64 -10.39 19.82
C ALA A 293 -8.57 -11.66 18.96
N ILE A 294 -7.79 -11.65 17.87
CA ILE A 294 -7.54 -12.83 17.03
C ILE A 294 -6.83 -13.92 17.84
N GLU A 295 -5.81 -13.56 18.63
CA GLU A 295 -5.09 -14.49 19.47
C GLU A 295 -6.00 -15.17 20.49
N ALA A 296 -6.83 -14.39 21.19
CA ALA A 296 -7.79 -14.91 22.18
C ALA A 296 -8.84 -15.84 21.54
N GLU A 297 -9.31 -15.52 20.34
CA GLU A 297 -10.26 -16.38 19.61
C GLU A 297 -9.61 -17.68 19.16
N GLN A 298 -8.38 -17.64 18.64
CA GLN A 298 -7.64 -18.85 18.28
C GLN A 298 -7.35 -19.77 19.48
N GLN A 299 -7.14 -19.22 20.68
CA GLN A 299 -6.93 -20.00 21.89
C GLN A 299 -8.21 -20.72 22.36
N LYS A 300 -9.39 -20.12 22.16
CA LYS A 300 -10.68 -20.74 22.51
C LYS A 300 -11.06 -21.92 21.59
N ASN A 301 -10.53 -21.93 20.38
CA ASN A 301 -10.83 -22.92 19.36
C ASN A 301 -9.82 -24.09 19.31
N LYS A 302 -8.87 -24.12 20.24
CA LYS A 302 -7.93 -25.24 20.50
C LYS A 302 -8.43 -26.13 21.59
#